data_7fe16c3e1175b7fc84d2ad0e3fa3a5e2
#
_entry.id   7fe16c3e1175b7fc84d2ad0e3fa3a5e2
#
_cell.length_a   1.000
_cell.length_b   1.000
_cell.length_c   1.000
_cell.angle_alpha   90.00
_cell.angle_beta   90.00
_cell.angle_gamma   90.00
#
_symmetry.space_group_name_H-M   'P 1'
#
loop_
_entity.id
_entity.type
_entity.pdbx_description
1 polymer ?
#
loop_
_entity_poly.entity_id
_entity_poly.type
_entity_poly.pdbx_seq_one_letter_code
_entity_poly.pdbx_strand_id
1 'polypeptide(L)'
;MKKILTLAFSLFAVVALNAQDLESATNTYNEAANALNAGDKESALNYFKKALADAEVIGPEAEELANNCKKYIPVVTFSIGKEKAANGDYDGGIALMYEAAEIAEEYGQDDVKAEALDLIPQVYMQQGNLCLNNKSYAEAVENYKKVVEIKPNDGNAWLRLGQASSRVGDETLAVEALQKAAEFGQKNAAEKALNSFYVGKANASLKAKNYTDALENAEKSLQYADNAAAHQIAGTAAVQLKNSASAIEHFKAFLELSPNAKNADQIKYQLATSYEALNDKDNACLYYKAILNNPQFKEYAKHKIENELKCK
;
A
#
# COMPACT_ATOMS: atom_id res chain seq x y z
N MET A 1 55.25 -7.24 61.14
CA MET A 1 55.55 -7.83 59.81
C MET A 1 54.45 -8.77 59.23
N LYS A 2 53.66 -9.51 60.02
CA LYS A 2 52.63 -10.44 59.49
C LYS A 2 51.40 -9.78 58.88
N LYS A 3 51.00 -8.56 59.30
CA LYS A 3 49.81 -7.87 58.74
C LYS A 3 50.03 -7.21 57.33
N ILE A 4 51.25 -6.85 56.98
CA ILE A 4 51.62 -6.26 55.70
C ILE A 4 51.70 -7.34 54.60
N LEU A 5 52.10 -8.55 54.96
CA LEU A 5 52.20 -9.70 54.05
C LEU A 5 50.79 -10.21 53.61
N THR A 6 49.80 -10.13 54.53
CA THR A 6 48.41 -10.54 54.20
C THR A 6 47.69 -9.55 53.25
N LEU A 7 47.99 -8.26 53.35
CA LEU A 7 47.40 -7.24 52.43
C LEU A 7 48.01 -7.35 51.03
N ALA A 8 49.32 -7.60 50.92
CA ALA A 8 49.96 -7.80 49.61
C ALA A 8 49.49 -9.07 48.92
N PHE A 9 49.19 -10.13 49.67
CA PHE A 9 48.70 -11.38 49.08
C PHE A 9 47.23 -11.26 48.61
N SER A 10 46.36 -10.48 49.29
CA SER A 10 45.00 -10.24 48.87
C SER A 10 44.92 -9.30 47.61
N LEU A 11 45.83 -8.34 47.54
CA LEU A 11 45.91 -7.47 46.33
C LEU A 11 46.42 -8.24 45.11
N PHE A 12 47.42 -9.11 45.29
CA PHE A 12 47.94 -9.98 44.22
C PHE A 12 46.91 -11.02 43.75
N ALA A 13 46.11 -11.56 44.67
CA ALA A 13 45.05 -12.52 44.33
C ALA A 13 43.91 -11.86 43.57
N VAL A 14 43.50 -10.64 43.92
CA VAL A 14 42.47 -9.88 43.23
C VAL A 14 42.91 -9.49 41.81
N VAL A 15 44.16 -9.01 41.65
CA VAL A 15 44.71 -8.67 40.31
C VAL A 15 44.86 -9.93 39.45
N ALA A 16 45.24 -11.07 39.99
CA ALA A 16 45.36 -12.33 39.27
C ALA A 16 43.97 -12.91 38.85
N LEU A 17 42.94 -12.76 39.68
CA LEU A 17 41.58 -13.16 39.37
C LEU A 17 41.01 -12.28 38.25
N ASN A 18 41.14 -10.96 38.35
CA ASN A 18 40.69 -10.03 37.30
C ASN A 18 41.40 -10.27 35.95
N ALA A 19 42.69 -10.60 35.96
CA ALA A 19 43.42 -10.90 34.72
C ALA A 19 42.91 -12.20 34.05
N GLN A 20 42.56 -13.23 34.84
CA GLN A 20 42.00 -14.48 34.32
C GLN A 20 40.57 -14.27 33.79
N ASP A 21 39.75 -13.43 34.46
CA ASP A 21 38.40 -13.10 34.04
C ASP A 21 38.42 -12.27 32.75
N LEU A 22 39.35 -11.31 32.59
CA LEU A 22 39.54 -10.54 31.36
C LEU A 22 39.98 -11.42 30.18
N GLU A 23 40.89 -12.38 30.40
CA GLU A 23 41.29 -13.35 29.36
C GLU A 23 40.08 -14.20 28.92
N SER A 24 39.26 -14.66 29.84
CA SER A 24 38.04 -15.43 29.56
C SER A 24 37.04 -14.61 28.75
N ALA A 25 36.76 -13.37 29.14
CA ALA A 25 35.86 -12.46 28.43
C ALA A 25 36.39 -12.14 27.01
N THR A 26 37.71 -11.94 26.89
CA THR A 26 38.36 -11.71 25.57
C THR A 26 38.25 -12.94 24.67
N ASN A 27 38.41 -14.14 25.22
CA ASN A 27 38.21 -15.38 24.46
C ASN A 27 36.77 -15.51 23.98
N THR A 28 35.77 -15.17 24.79
CA THR A 28 34.36 -15.15 24.40
C THR A 28 34.10 -14.14 23.27
N TYR A 29 34.70 -12.94 23.32
CA TYR A 29 34.64 -11.97 22.24
C TYR A 29 35.27 -12.50 20.93
N ASN A 30 36.40 -13.20 21.02
CA ASN A 30 37.03 -13.81 19.86
C ASN A 30 36.16 -14.93 19.24
N GLU A 31 35.45 -15.70 20.08
CA GLU A 31 34.43 -16.66 19.60
C GLU A 31 33.30 -15.96 18.86
N ALA A 32 32.82 -14.80 19.34
CA ALA A 32 31.84 -13.99 18.67
C ALA A 32 32.35 -13.54 17.29
N ALA A 33 33.59 -13.05 17.21
CA ALA A 33 34.20 -12.62 15.95
C ALA A 33 34.35 -13.78 14.96
N ASN A 34 34.76 -14.95 15.45
CA ASN A 34 34.88 -16.16 14.62
C ASN A 34 33.54 -16.65 14.11
N ALA A 35 32.51 -16.67 14.93
CA ALA A 35 31.13 -17.02 14.54
C ALA A 35 30.59 -16.04 13.48
N LEU A 36 30.83 -14.73 13.66
CA LEU A 36 30.43 -13.70 12.70
C LEU A 36 31.13 -13.91 11.33
N ASN A 37 32.45 -14.19 11.34
CA ASN A 37 33.21 -14.48 10.13
C ASN A 37 32.76 -15.78 9.44
N ALA A 38 32.25 -16.75 10.20
CA ALA A 38 31.66 -17.98 9.68
C ALA A 38 30.22 -17.79 9.16
N GLY A 39 29.62 -16.59 9.34
CA GLY A 39 28.25 -16.29 8.95
C GLY A 39 27.19 -16.69 10.00
N ASP A 40 27.60 -17.26 11.13
CA ASP A 40 26.70 -17.60 12.24
C ASP A 40 26.45 -16.36 13.13
N LYS A 41 25.56 -15.52 12.67
CA LYS A 41 25.24 -14.24 13.31
C LYS A 41 24.54 -14.43 14.67
N GLU A 42 23.72 -15.47 14.82
CA GLU A 42 23.00 -15.73 16.08
C GLU A 42 23.95 -16.15 17.19
N SER A 43 24.88 -17.06 16.91
CA SER A 43 25.95 -17.41 17.86
C SER A 43 26.85 -16.22 18.15
N ALA A 44 27.22 -15.44 17.14
CA ALA A 44 28.01 -14.23 17.30
C ALA A 44 27.34 -13.23 18.26
N LEU A 45 26.05 -12.95 18.06
CA LEU A 45 25.26 -12.05 18.91
C LEU A 45 25.26 -12.54 20.38
N ASN A 46 25.05 -13.84 20.60
CA ASN A 46 25.05 -14.44 21.93
C ASN A 46 26.40 -14.31 22.60
N TYR A 47 27.47 -14.56 21.86
CA TYR A 47 28.84 -14.43 22.42
C TYR A 47 29.19 -12.95 22.68
N PHE A 48 28.83 -11.99 21.83
CA PHE A 48 29.04 -10.57 22.08
C PHE A 48 28.26 -10.09 23.31
N LYS A 49 27.00 -10.49 23.48
CA LYS A 49 26.20 -10.17 24.69
C LYS A 49 26.81 -10.74 25.94
N LYS A 50 27.35 -11.99 25.89
CA LYS A 50 28.04 -12.63 27.03
C LYS A 50 29.34 -11.92 27.35
N ALA A 51 30.19 -11.65 26.34
CA ALA A 51 31.45 -10.93 26.55
C ALA A 51 31.24 -9.53 27.11
N LEU A 52 30.16 -8.83 26.72
CA LEU A 52 29.78 -7.53 27.27
C LEU A 52 29.42 -7.67 28.78
N ALA A 53 28.57 -8.64 29.12
CA ALA A 53 28.19 -8.87 30.52
C ALA A 53 29.39 -9.19 31.41
N ASP A 54 30.30 -10.04 30.92
CA ASP A 54 31.54 -10.38 31.63
C ASP A 54 32.44 -9.13 31.78
N ALA A 55 32.58 -8.31 30.72
CA ALA A 55 33.37 -7.08 30.75
C ALA A 55 32.82 -6.04 31.73
N GLU A 56 31.49 -5.89 31.80
CA GLU A 56 30.84 -4.97 32.75
C GLU A 56 31.04 -5.39 34.23
N VAL A 57 31.12 -6.69 34.50
CA VAL A 57 31.45 -7.21 35.83
C VAL A 57 32.91 -6.95 36.18
N ILE A 58 33.83 -7.08 35.24
CA ILE A 58 35.27 -6.81 35.42
C ILE A 58 35.51 -5.33 35.68
N GLY A 59 34.78 -4.45 35.01
CA GLY A 59 34.85 -3.01 35.19
C GLY A 59 35.95 -2.33 34.37
N PRO A 60 36.65 -1.32 34.88
CA PRO A 60 37.50 -0.41 34.09
C PRO A 60 38.61 -1.10 33.29
N GLU A 61 39.10 -2.26 33.76
CA GLU A 61 40.14 -3.00 33.03
C GLU A 61 39.63 -3.65 31.74
N ALA A 62 38.30 -3.84 31.60
CA ALA A 62 37.63 -4.40 30.43
C ALA A 62 36.85 -3.34 29.62
N GLU A 63 37.01 -2.04 29.85
CA GLU A 63 36.25 -0.96 29.20
C GLU A 63 36.37 -1.00 27.65
N GLU A 64 37.56 -1.24 27.13
CA GLU A 64 37.78 -1.36 25.68
C GLU A 64 37.02 -2.57 25.11
N LEU A 65 37.03 -3.70 25.80
CA LEU A 65 36.28 -4.89 25.41
C LEU A 65 34.78 -4.64 25.41
N ALA A 66 34.26 -3.98 26.48
CA ALA A 66 32.85 -3.60 26.58
C ALA A 66 32.44 -2.68 25.42
N ASN A 67 33.24 -1.65 25.13
CA ASN A 67 33.00 -0.73 24.03
C ASN A 67 32.99 -1.42 22.64
N ASN A 68 33.90 -2.39 22.46
CA ASN A 68 33.89 -3.18 21.22
C ASN A 68 32.63 -4.06 21.11
N CYS A 69 32.18 -4.70 22.20
CA CYS A 69 30.93 -5.45 22.21
C CYS A 69 29.73 -4.55 21.90
N LYS A 70 29.63 -3.39 22.57
CA LYS A 70 28.57 -2.39 22.34
C LYS A 70 28.54 -1.92 20.89
N LYS A 71 29.67 -1.88 20.21
CA LYS A 71 29.76 -1.53 18.79
C LYS A 71 29.14 -2.60 17.88
N TYR A 72 29.37 -3.89 18.17
CA TYR A 72 28.95 -4.97 17.28
C TYR A 72 27.52 -5.47 17.54
N ILE A 73 27.02 -5.44 18.78
CA ILE A 73 25.72 -5.99 19.16
C ILE A 73 24.58 -5.41 18.29
N PRO A 74 24.37 -4.09 18.18
CA PRO A 74 23.27 -3.56 17.38
C PRO A 74 23.44 -3.83 15.88
N VAL A 75 24.67 -3.81 15.37
CA VAL A 75 24.97 -4.12 13.96
C VAL A 75 24.62 -5.57 13.62
N VAL A 76 24.98 -6.52 14.49
CA VAL A 76 24.68 -7.94 14.28
C VAL A 76 23.18 -8.20 14.44
N THR A 77 22.53 -7.60 15.45
CA THR A 77 21.07 -7.69 15.63
C THR A 77 20.33 -7.19 14.42
N PHE A 78 20.71 -6.03 13.88
CA PHE A 78 20.14 -5.48 12.66
C PHE A 78 20.37 -6.39 11.44
N SER A 79 21.58 -6.96 11.33
CA SER A 79 21.90 -7.89 10.24
C SER A 79 21.04 -9.16 10.27
N ILE A 80 20.77 -9.71 11.45
CA ILE A 80 19.84 -10.85 11.63
C ILE A 80 18.44 -10.44 11.22
N GLY A 81 17.97 -9.25 11.64
CA GLY A 81 16.67 -8.70 11.27
C GLY A 81 16.50 -8.57 9.75
N LYS A 82 17.52 -8.05 9.04
CA LYS A 82 17.54 -7.98 7.56
C LYS A 82 17.42 -9.37 6.93
N GLU A 83 18.15 -10.34 7.44
CA GLU A 83 18.13 -11.70 6.91
C GLU A 83 16.79 -12.39 7.13
N LYS A 84 16.18 -12.26 8.31
CA LYS A 84 14.83 -12.77 8.57
C LYS A 84 13.80 -12.18 7.61
N ALA A 85 13.78 -10.87 7.44
CA ALA A 85 12.89 -10.21 6.52
C ALA A 85 13.09 -10.68 5.07
N ALA A 86 14.35 -10.82 4.62
CA ALA A 86 14.68 -11.33 3.29
C ALA A 86 14.21 -12.78 3.07
N ASN A 87 14.19 -13.59 4.12
CA ASN A 87 13.72 -14.97 4.11
C ASN A 87 12.19 -15.10 4.29
N GLY A 88 11.46 -13.98 4.40
CA GLY A 88 10.00 -13.95 4.49
C GLY A 88 9.46 -13.90 5.92
N ASP A 89 10.30 -13.95 6.94
CA ASP A 89 9.92 -13.67 8.34
C ASP A 89 9.94 -12.15 8.56
N TYR A 90 8.94 -11.46 7.98
CA TYR A 90 8.86 -10.00 8.04
C TYR A 90 8.69 -9.48 9.46
N ASP A 91 7.79 -10.09 10.23
CA ASP A 91 7.48 -9.65 11.60
C ASP A 91 8.66 -9.85 12.53
N GLY A 92 9.32 -11.02 12.45
CA GLY A 92 10.56 -11.28 13.19
C GLY A 92 11.71 -10.37 12.77
N GLY A 93 11.81 -10.06 11.48
CA GLY A 93 12.79 -9.12 10.96
C GLY A 93 12.58 -7.70 11.45
N ILE A 94 11.34 -7.19 11.41
CA ILE A 94 10.97 -5.86 11.89
C ILE A 94 11.21 -5.74 13.42
N ALA A 95 10.85 -6.76 14.19
CA ALA A 95 11.08 -6.77 15.65
C ALA A 95 12.57 -6.60 15.97
N LEU A 96 13.44 -7.35 15.29
CA LEU A 96 14.90 -7.23 15.46
C LEU A 96 15.47 -5.89 14.97
N MET A 97 14.87 -5.28 13.95
CA MET A 97 15.27 -3.94 13.50
C MET A 97 14.94 -2.88 14.55
N TYR A 98 13.78 -2.98 15.20
CA TYR A 98 13.45 -2.10 16.33
C TYR A 98 14.38 -2.35 17.52
N GLU A 99 14.63 -3.62 17.91
CA GLU A 99 15.59 -3.97 18.96
C GLU A 99 16.98 -3.39 18.67
N ALA A 100 17.44 -3.54 17.42
CA ALA A 100 18.74 -2.99 17.01
C ALA A 100 18.78 -1.46 17.12
N ALA A 101 17.69 -0.78 16.77
CA ALA A 101 17.61 0.68 16.89
C ALA A 101 17.62 1.15 18.36
N GLU A 102 16.92 0.45 19.26
CA GLU A 102 16.90 0.73 20.68
C GLU A 102 18.29 0.52 21.31
N ILE A 103 18.95 -0.62 21.01
CA ILE A 103 20.32 -0.90 21.48
C ILE A 103 21.31 0.12 20.91
N ALA A 104 21.17 0.48 19.65
CA ALA A 104 22.03 1.49 19.00
C ALA A 104 21.88 2.87 19.66
N GLU A 105 20.68 3.24 20.06
CA GLU A 105 20.43 4.48 20.81
C GLU A 105 21.09 4.44 22.19
N GLU A 106 20.94 3.32 22.94
CA GLU A 106 21.57 3.15 24.24
C GLU A 106 23.10 3.24 24.16
N TYR A 107 23.70 2.73 23.08
CA TYR A 107 25.15 2.70 22.91
C TYR A 107 25.69 3.88 22.07
N GLY A 108 24.85 4.88 21.77
CA GLY A 108 25.26 6.09 21.05
C GLY A 108 25.64 5.86 19.58
N GLN A 109 25.01 4.90 18.91
CA GLN A 109 25.27 4.57 17.51
C GLN A 109 24.16 5.07 16.60
N ASP A 110 24.09 6.38 16.44
CA ASP A 110 23.03 7.04 15.69
C ASP A 110 22.91 6.56 14.23
N ASP A 111 24.02 6.21 13.59
CA ASP A 111 24.04 5.71 12.21
C ASP A 111 23.31 4.37 12.08
N VAL A 112 23.57 3.44 13.00
CA VAL A 112 22.92 2.11 13.00
C VAL A 112 21.43 2.25 13.32
N LYS A 113 21.07 3.10 14.29
CA LYS A 113 19.69 3.43 14.63
C LYS A 113 18.95 3.97 13.40
N ALA A 114 19.55 4.94 12.71
CA ALA A 114 18.93 5.55 11.54
C ALA A 114 18.74 4.55 10.40
N GLU A 115 19.75 3.70 10.12
CA GLU A 115 19.66 2.66 9.08
C GLU A 115 18.56 1.63 9.40
N ALA A 116 18.47 1.18 10.65
CA ALA A 116 17.47 0.22 11.09
C ALA A 116 16.04 0.79 10.93
N LEU A 117 15.82 2.02 11.42
CA LEU A 117 14.50 2.67 11.34
C LEU A 117 14.10 3.02 9.90
N ASP A 118 15.06 3.37 9.02
CA ASP A 118 14.76 3.68 7.60
C ASP A 118 14.36 2.44 6.80
N LEU A 119 14.84 1.26 7.19
CA LEU A 119 14.51 0.01 6.49
C LEU A 119 13.12 -0.54 6.84
N ILE A 120 12.64 -0.33 8.07
CA ILE A 120 11.35 -0.86 8.55
C ILE A 120 10.17 -0.55 7.62
N PRO A 121 9.93 0.70 7.18
CA PRO A 121 8.83 0.98 6.26
C PRO A 121 8.97 0.30 4.91
N GLN A 122 10.19 0.01 4.46
CA GLN A 122 10.43 -0.73 3.23
C GLN A 122 10.02 -2.21 3.39
N VAL A 123 10.28 -2.80 4.56
CA VAL A 123 9.86 -4.17 4.89
C VAL A 123 8.34 -4.27 4.98
N TYR A 124 7.66 -3.32 5.65
CA TYR A 124 6.20 -3.26 5.66
C TYR A 124 5.63 -3.09 4.25
N MET A 125 6.24 -2.26 3.41
CA MET A 125 5.83 -2.09 2.01
C MET A 125 5.94 -3.41 1.24
N GLN A 126 7.02 -4.16 1.44
CA GLN A 126 7.23 -5.47 0.79
C GLN A 126 6.20 -6.49 1.26
N GLN A 127 5.96 -6.59 2.55
CA GLN A 127 4.94 -7.47 3.14
C GLN A 127 3.54 -7.11 2.63
N GLY A 128 3.20 -5.81 2.61
CA GLY A 128 1.93 -5.32 2.06
C GLY A 128 1.76 -5.67 0.59
N ASN A 129 2.81 -5.54 -0.23
CA ASN A 129 2.78 -5.93 -1.64
C ASN A 129 2.57 -7.45 -1.81
N LEU A 130 3.19 -8.27 -0.97
CA LEU A 130 2.97 -9.72 -0.97
C LEU A 130 1.52 -10.06 -0.61
N CYS A 131 0.98 -9.45 0.45
CA CYS A 131 -0.41 -9.62 0.86
C CYS A 131 -1.38 -9.20 -0.26
N LEU A 132 -1.11 -8.07 -0.93
CA LEU A 132 -1.92 -7.59 -2.05
C LEU A 132 -1.95 -8.61 -3.22
N ASN A 133 -0.78 -9.16 -3.58
CA ASN A 133 -0.64 -10.15 -4.63
C ASN A 133 -1.38 -11.47 -4.30
N ASN A 134 -1.36 -11.86 -3.03
CA ASN A 134 -2.05 -13.03 -2.50
C ASN A 134 -3.54 -12.78 -2.24
N LYS A 135 -4.05 -11.57 -2.51
CA LYS A 135 -5.42 -11.12 -2.26
C LYS A 135 -5.81 -11.08 -0.77
N SER A 136 -4.84 -11.08 0.13
CA SER A 136 -5.01 -10.82 1.56
C SER A 136 -5.13 -9.30 1.79
N TYR A 137 -6.22 -8.72 1.26
CA TYR A 137 -6.34 -7.25 1.17
C TYR A 137 -6.39 -6.56 2.54
N ALA A 138 -6.99 -7.18 3.55
CA ALA A 138 -7.05 -6.63 4.90
C ALA A 138 -5.65 -6.52 5.53
N GLU A 139 -4.83 -7.57 5.40
CA GLU A 139 -3.44 -7.58 5.85
C GLU A 139 -2.59 -6.57 5.08
N ALA A 140 -2.83 -6.43 3.77
CA ALA A 140 -2.17 -5.40 2.96
C ALA A 140 -2.48 -3.99 3.48
N VAL A 141 -3.74 -3.71 3.83
CA VAL A 141 -4.16 -2.42 4.42
C VAL A 141 -3.38 -2.14 5.71
N GLU A 142 -3.29 -3.12 6.63
CA GLU A 142 -2.57 -2.92 7.90
C GLU A 142 -1.07 -2.64 7.68
N ASN A 143 -0.43 -3.35 6.77
CA ASN A 143 0.98 -3.11 6.43
C ASN A 143 1.19 -1.72 5.82
N TYR A 144 0.35 -1.30 4.86
CA TYR A 144 0.48 0.02 4.26
C TYR A 144 0.15 1.16 5.24
N LYS A 145 -0.76 0.94 6.20
CA LYS A 145 -0.99 1.89 7.30
C LYS A 145 0.29 2.13 8.09
N LYS A 146 1.05 1.06 8.42
CA LYS A 146 2.34 1.19 9.11
C LYS A 146 3.34 2.02 8.31
N VAL A 147 3.36 1.86 6.98
CA VAL A 147 4.24 2.68 6.14
C VAL A 147 3.87 4.16 6.21
N VAL A 148 2.59 4.51 6.05
CA VAL A 148 2.16 5.92 6.08
C VAL A 148 2.19 6.55 7.46
N GLU A 149 2.13 5.77 8.54
CA GLU A 149 2.38 6.21 9.91
C GLU A 149 3.85 6.64 10.10
N ILE A 150 4.80 5.87 9.53
CA ILE A 150 6.25 6.14 9.64
C ILE A 150 6.69 7.20 8.63
N LYS A 151 6.20 7.12 7.39
CA LYS A 151 6.51 8.02 6.26
C LYS A 151 5.24 8.67 5.71
N PRO A 152 4.67 9.68 6.40
CA PRO A 152 3.36 10.25 6.03
C PRO A 152 3.32 10.95 4.68
N ASN A 153 4.47 11.27 4.09
CA ASN A 153 4.57 11.91 2.77
C ASN A 153 4.88 10.91 1.64
N ASP A 154 4.85 9.60 1.92
CA ASP A 154 5.08 8.59 0.89
C ASP A 154 3.82 8.38 0.04
N GLY A 155 3.74 9.07 -1.10
CA GLY A 155 2.63 8.97 -2.03
C GLY A 155 2.41 7.57 -2.60
N ASN A 156 3.46 6.76 -2.74
CA ASN A 156 3.32 5.36 -3.18
C ASN A 156 2.64 4.51 -2.11
N ALA A 157 3.00 4.69 -0.85
CA ALA A 157 2.37 3.98 0.26
C ALA A 157 0.88 4.34 0.37
N TRP A 158 0.55 5.63 0.26
CA TRP A 158 -0.83 6.10 0.21
C TRP A 158 -1.60 5.51 -0.97
N LEU A 159 -0.99 5.46 -2.16
CA LEU A 159 -1.61 4.86 -3.34
C LEU A 159 -1.94 3.37 -3.12
N ARG A 160 -0.98 2.62 -2.56
CA ARG A 160 -1.16 1.20 -2.25
C ARG A 160 -2.22 0.98 -1.16
N LEU A 161 -2.22 1.81 -0.13
CA LEU A 161 -3.25 1.80 0.91
C LEU A 161 -4.64 1.99 0.31
N GLY A 162 -4.81 3.02 -0.53
CA GLY A 162 -6.10 3.29 -1.17
C GLY A 162 -6.56 2.17 -2.11
N GLN A 163 -5.64 1.58 -2.87
CA GLN A 163 -5.93 0.41 -3.71
C GLN A 163 -6.36 -0.81 -2.90
N ALA A 164 -5.66 -1.12 -1.81
CA ALA A 164 -5.99 -2.23 -0.92
C ALA A 164 -7.34 -2.00 -0.21
N SER A 165 -7.57 -0.80 0.32
CA SER A 165 -8.82 -0.40 0.98
C SER A 165 -10.03 -0.50 0.04
N SER A 166 -9.85 -0.12 -1.23
CA SER A 166 -10.87 -0.31 -2.28
C SER A 166 -11.25 -1.79 -2.46
N ARG A 167 -10.31 -2.70 -2.31
CA ARG A 167 -10.55 -4.15 -2.43
C ARG A 167 -11.23 -4.75 -1.20
N VAL A 168 -10.96 -4.19 -0.03
CA VAL A 168 -11.66 -4.55 1.22
C VAL A 168 -13.09 -4.01 1.23
N GLY A 169 -13.36 -2.93 0.50
CA GLY A 169 -14.64 -2.24 0.49
C GLY A 169 -14.73 -1.10 1.53
N ASP A 170 -13.60 -0.71 2.13
CA ASP A 170 -13.53 0.49 2.97
C ASP A 170 -13.43 1.73 2.08
N GLU A 171 -14.59 2.28 1.75
CA GLU A 171 -14.70 3.45 0.87
C GLU A 171 -14.03 4.69 1.46
N THR A 172 -14.24 4.94 2.74
CA THR A 172 -13.72 6.14 3.40
C THR A 172 -12.22 6.16 3.35
N LEU A 173 -11.59 5.07 3.77
CA LEU A 173 -10.13 4.96 3.76
C LEU A 173 -9.58 4.93 2.33
N ALA A 174 -10.28 4.27 1.39
CA ALA A 174 -9.84 4.22 -0.01
C ALA A 174 -9.77 5.61 -0.64
N VAL A 175 -10.81 6.42 -0.45
CA VAL A 175 -10.87 7.78 -1.01
C VAL A 175 -9.84 8.68 -0.35
N GLU A 176 -9.77 8.68 1.00
CA GLU A 176 -8.79 9.45 1.75
C GLU A 176 -7.35 9.13 1.32
N ALA A 177 -7.01 7.86 1.28
CA ALA A 177 -5.66 7.42 0.92
C ALA A 177 -5.30 7.78 -0.53
N LEU A 178 -6.23 7.65 -1.49
CA LEU A 178 -5.99 8.05 -2.87
C LEU A 178 -5.86 9.57 -3.02
N GLN A 179 -6.61 10.36 -2.25
CA GLN A 179 -6.44 11.81 -2.22
C GLN A 179 -5.07 12.21 -1.67
N LYS A 180 -4.61 11.56 -0.58
CA LYS A 180 -3.26 11.75 -0.05
C LYS A 180 -2.18 11.32 -1.05
N ALA A 181 -2.39 10.23 -1.76
CA ALA A 181 -1.48 9.81 -2.84
C ALA A 181 -1.35 10.90 -3.92
N ALA A 182 -2.45 11.52 -4.32
CA ALA A 182 -2.44 12.62 -5.29
C ALA A 182 -1.69 13.84 -4.76
N GLU A 183 -1.90 14.20 -3.49
CA GLU A 183 -1.20 15.29 -2.80
C GLU A 183 0.32 15.06 -2.76
N PHE A 184 0.75 13.82 -2.51
CA PHE A 184 2.16 13.42 -2.41
C PHE A 184 2.75 12.88 -3.72
N GLY A 185 2.34 13.43 -4.86
CA GLY A 185 3.00 13.24 -6.15
C GLY A 185 2.50 12.07 -6.99
N GLN A 186 1.47 11.33 -6.55
CA GLN A 186 0.88 10.23 -7.31
C GLN A 186 -0.44 10.61 -8.01
N LYS A 187 -0.59 11.89 -8.40
CA LYS A 187 -1.86 12.44 -8.90
C LYS A 187 -2.50 11.57 -9.99
N ASN A 188 -1.80 11.31 -11.09
CA ASN A 188 -2.37 10.57 -12.22
C ASN A 188 -2.80 9.14 -11.86
N ALA A 189 -2.00 8.46 -11.03
CA ALA A 189 -2.30 7.10 -10.59
C ALA A 189 -3.49 7.07 -9.61
N ALA A 190 -3.56 8.04 -8.72
CA ALA A 190 -4.64 8.18 -7.75
C ALA A 190 -5.97 8.54 -8.45
N GLU A 191 -5.98 9.50 -9.37
CA GLU A 191 -7.16 9.87 -10.15
C GLU A 191 -7.69 8.68 -10.96
N LYS A 192 -6.79 7.92 -11.61
CA LYS A 192 -7.16 6.69 -12.30
C LYS A 192 -7.76 5.64 -11.36
N ALA A 193 -7.21 5.49 -10.16
CA ALA A 193 -7.73 4.56 -9.17
C ALA A 193 -9.10 5.00 -8.64
N LEU A 194 -9.31 6.29 -8.36
CA LEU A 194 -10.59 6.87 -7.94
C LEU A 194 -11.66 6.73 -9.04
N ASN A 195 -11.29 7.03 -10.29
CA ASN A 195 -12.18 6.80 -11.44
C ASN A 195 -12.64 5.34 -11.48
N SER A 196 -11.70 4.39 -11.45
CA SER A 196 -12.01 2.96 -11.50
C SER A 196 -12.85 2.50 -10.30
N PHE A 197 -12.59 3.03 -9.11
CA PHE A 197 -13.33 2.74 -7.90
C PHE A 197 -14.80 3.16 -8.03
N TYR A 198 -15.06 4.39 -8.45
CA TYR A 198 -16.41 4.90 -8.61
C TYR A 198 -17.16 4.26 -9.78
N VAL A 199 -16.49 3.93 -10.91
CA VAL A 199 -17.09 3.11 -11.99
C VAL A 199 -17.53 1.74 -11.45
N GLY A 200 -16.70 1.11 -10.62
CA GLY A 200 -17.02 -0.16 -10.00
C GLY A 200 -18.28 -0.08 -9.11
N LYS A 201 -18.37 0.97 -8.28
CA LYS A 201 -19.55 1.24 -7.43
C LYS A 201 -20.79 1.54 -8.27
N ALA A 202 -20.68 2.40 -9.28
CA ALA A 202 -21.76 2.74 -10.19
C ALA A 202 -22.33 1.49 -10.87
N ASN A 203 -21.46 0.60 -11.36
CA ASN A 203 -21.88 -0.66 -11.98
C ASN A 203 -22.56 -1.62 -10.97
N ALA A 204 -22.07 -1.70 -9.73
CA ALA A 204 -22.69 -2.49 -8.68
C ALA A 204 -24.11 -1.96 -8.35
N SER A 205 -24.26 -0.63 -8.18
CA SER A 205 -25.54 0.03 -7.94
C SER A 205 -26.51 -0.17 -9.12
N LEU A 206 -26.02 -0.09 -10.37
CA LEU A 206 -26.83 -0.34 -11.56
C LEU A 206 -27.37 -1.76 -11.58
N LYS A 207 -26.53 -2.76 -11.28
CA LYS A 207 -26.94 -4.17 -11.19
C LYS A 207 -27.96 -4.41 -10.05
N ALA A 208 -27.81 -3.70 -8.95
CA ALA A 208 -28.76 -3.74 -7.84
C ALA A 208 -30.05 -2.92 -8.12
N LYS A 209 -30.14 -2.27 -9.29
CA LYS A 209 -31.25 -1.38 -9.68
C LYS A 209 -31.40 -0.15 -8.79
N ASN A 210 -30.36 0.21 -8.07
CA ASN A 210 -30.29 1.49 -7.36
C ASN A 210 -29.77 2.55 -8.33
N TYR A 211 -30.68 3.09 -9.12
CA TYR A 211 -30.34 3.97 -10.25
C TYR A 211 -29.83 5.34 -9.80
N THR A 212 -30.29 5.83 -8.65
CA THR A 212 -29.81 7.10 -8.09
C THR A 212 -28.33 7.00 -7.73
N ASP A 213 -27.96 5.98 -6.96
CA ASP A 213 -26.55 5.77 -6.59
C ASP A 213 -25.69 5.42 -7.81
N ALA A 214 -26.25 4.71 -8.80
CA ALA A 214 -25.54 4.39 -10.02
C ALA A 214 -25.17 5.66 -10.81
N LEU A 215 -26.11 6.59 -10.93
CA LEU A 215 -25.87 7.88 -11.57
C LEU A 215 -24.85 8.70 -10.79
N GLU A 216 -25.06 8.88 -9.49
CA GLU A 216 -24.17 9.66 -8.62
C GLU A 216 -22.72 9.14 -8.65
N ASN A 217 -22.52 7.81 -8.52
CA ASN A 217 -21.17 7.24 -8.56
C ASN A 217 -20.54 7.33 -9.96
N ALA A 218 -21.33 7.21 -11.04
CA ALA A 218 -20.81 7.41 -12.37
C ALA A 218 -20.35 8.86 -12.60
N GLU A 219 -21.13 9.85 -12.15
CA GLU A 219 -20.77 11.26 -12.21
C GLU A 219 -19.55 11.59 -11.32
N LYS A 220 -19.45 11.00 -10.11
CA LYS A 220 -18.23 11.09 -9.29
C LYS A 220 -16.99 10.56 -10.00
N SER A 221 -17.13 9.46 -10.73
CA SER A 221 -16.02 8.91 -11.52
C SER A 221 -15.54 9.90 -12.59
N LEU A 222 -16.46 10.58 -13.27
CA LEU A 222 -16.16 11.54 -14.33
C LEU A 222 -15.43 12.80 -13.83
N GLN A 223 -15.48 13.10 -12.54
CA GLN A 223 -14.67 14.18 -11.94
C GLN A 223 -13.16 13.91 -11.96
N TYR A 224 -12.76 12.64 -12.07
CA TYR A 224 -11.36 12.23 -12.08
C TYR A 224 -10.81 11.93 -13.47
N ALA A 225 -11.62 11.36 -14.33
CA ALA A 225 -11.25 11.12 -15.73
C ALA A 225 -12.49 10.85 -16.58
N ASP A 226 -12.47 11.32 -17.80
CA ASP A 226 -13.50 11.00 -18.79
C ASP A 226 -13.44 9.51 -19.14
N ASN A 227 -14.60 8.84 -19.14
CA ASN A 227 -14.68 7.41 -19.22
C ASN A 227 -15.99 6.93 -19.89
N ALA A 228 -15.88 6.27 -21.02
CA ALA A 228 -17.04 5.75 -21.76
C ALA A 228 -17.93 4.83 -20.89
N ALA A 229 -17.34 3.98 -20.04
CA ALA A 229 -18.12 3.10 -19.16
C ALA A 229 -18.94 3.89 -18.14
N ALA A 230 -18.38 4.96 -17.56
CA ALA A 230 -19.10 5.82 -16.63
C ALA A 230 -20.27 6.52 -17.34
N HIS A 231 -20.05 7.07 -18.53
CA HIS A 231 -21.10 7.68 -19.34
C HIS A 231 -22.20 6.68 -19.71
N GLN A 232 -21.86 5.44 -20.07
CA GLN A 232 -22.85 4.41 -20.35
C GLN A 232 -23.71 4.09 -19.11
N ILE A 233 -23.07 3.95 -17.93
CA ILE A 233 -23.79 3.66 -16.68
C ILE A 233 -24.70 4.83 -16.31
N ALA A 234 -24.19 6.07 -16.35
CA ALA A 234 -24.93 7.27 -16.04
C ALA A 234 -26.14 7.44 -16.95
N GLY A 235 -25.95 7.33 -18.28
CA GLY A 235 -27.04 7.41 -19.23
C GLY A 235 -28.10 6.33 -19.02
N THR A 236 -27.69 5.09 -18.74
CA THR A 236 -28.62 3.98 -18.44
C THR A 236 -29.40 4.24 -17.15
N ALA A 237 -28.74 4.70 -16.10
CA ALA A 237 -29.38 5.05 -14.84
C ALA A 237 -30.36 6.22 -15.02
N ALA A 238 -29.98 7.25 -15.75
CA ALA A 238 -30.81 8.41 -16.07
C ALA A 238 -32.09 8.03 -16.83
N VAL A 239 -32.03 7.09 -17.80
CA VAL A 239 -33.21 6.54 -18.45
C VAL A 239 -34.18 5.91 -17.45
N GLN A 240 -33.67 5.09 -16.53
CA GLN A 240 -34.51 4.44 -15.51
C GLN A 240 -35.13 5.45 -14.54
N LEU A 241 -34.45 6.56 -14.27
CA LEU A 241 -34.93 7.68 -13.46
C LEU A 241 -35.85 8.64 -14.24
N LYS A 242 -36.09 8.37 -15.54
CA LYS A 242 -36.84 9.23 -16.46
C LYS A 242 -36.22 10.62 -16.61
N ASN A 243 -34.92 10.75 -16.40
CA ASN A 243 -34.16 11.97 -16.63
C ASN A 243 -33.58 11.94 -18.07
N SER A 244 -34.45 12.23 -19.05
CA SER A 244 -34.10 12.16 -20.48
C SER A 244 -32.99 13.14 -20.85
N ALA A 245 -32.89 14.31 -20.21
CA ALA A 245 -31.84 15.28 -20.47
C ALA A 245 -30.44 14.74 -20.10
N SER A 246 -30.31 14.21 -18.89
CA SER A 246 -29.05 13.57 -18.43
C SER A 246 -28.72 12.33 -19.29
N ALA A 247 -29.71 11.53 -19.64
CA ALA A 247 -29.48 10.36 -20.51
C ALA A 247 -28.90 10.77 -21.87
N ILE A 248 -29.41 11.83 -22.49
CA ILE A 248 -28.91 12.36 -23.77
C ILE A 248 -27.46 12.83 -23.63
N GLU A 249 -27.17 13.62 -22.60
CA GLU A 249 -25.82 14.13 -22.34
C GLU A 249 -24.82 12.98 -22.29
N HIS A 250 -25.07 12.02 -21.41
CA HIS A 250 -24.15 10.92 -21.17
C HIS A 250 -24.02 9.95 -22.35
N PHE A 251 -25.10 9.64 -23.03
CA PHE A 251 -25.04 8.76 -24.23
C PHE A 251 -24.33 9.41 -25.42
N LYS A 252 -24.45 10.73 -25.60
CA LYS A 252 -23.66 11.45 -26.59
C LYS A 252 -22.18 11.37 -26.27
N ALA A 253 -21.77 11.68 -25.03
CA ALA A 253 -20.38 11.57 -24.59
C ALA A 253 -19.84 10.13 -24.75
N PHE A 254 -20.66 9.10 -24.44
CA PHE A 254 -20.29 7.72 -24.71
C PHE A 254 -19.97 7.47 -26.17
N LEU A 255 -20.81 7.93 -27.10
CA LEU A 255 -20.60 7.71 -28.54
C LEU A 255 -19.43 8.52 -29.10
N GLU A 256 -19.10 9.67 -28.50
CA GLU A 256 -17.90 10.45 -28.84
C GLU A 256 -16.63 9.70 -28.44
N LEU A 257 -16.60 9.12 -27.23
CA LEU A 257 -15.47 8.35 -26.71
C LEU A 257 -15.35 6.94 -27.34
N SER A 258 -16.46 6.36 -27.77
CA SER A 258 -16.51 4.97 -28.26
C SER A 258 -17.49 4.81 -29.42
N PRO A 259 -17.25 5.46 -30.57
CA PRO A 259 -18.21 5.48 -31.69
C PRO A 259 -18.45 4.09 -32.29
N ASN A 260 -17.48 3.20 -32.22
CA ASN A 260 -17.54 1.84 -32.78
C ASN A 260 -17.77 0.76 -31.69
N ALA A 261 -18.32 1.14 -30.53
CA ALA A 261 -18.65 0.16 -29.50
C ALA A 261 -19.67 -0.85 -30.02
N LYS A 262 -19.56 -2.11 -29.60
CA LYS A 262 -20.50 -3.18 -30.02
C LYS A 262 -21.96 -2.85 -29.71
N ASN A 263 -22.20 -2.06 -28.67
CA ASN A 263 -23.53 -1.61 -28.25
C ASN A 263 -23.89 -0.18 -28.73
N ALA A 264 -23.13 0.39 -29.67
CA ALA A 264 -23.37 1.76 -30.14
C ALA A 264 -24.80 1.95 -30.68
N ASP A 265 -25.34 0.97 -31.40
CA ASP A 265 -26.70 1.05 -31.90
C ASP A 265 -27.77 0.95 -30.82
N GLN A 266 -27.51 0.18 -29.73
CA GLN A 266 -28.36 0.18 -28.55
C GLN A 266 -28.36 1.57 -27.88
N ILE A 267 -27.21 2.22 -27.79
CA ILE A 267 -27.09 3.58 -27.24
C ILE A 267 -27.80 4.60 -28.12
N LYS A 268 -27.67 4.52 -29.45
CA LYS A 268 -28.42 5.36 -30.39
C LYS A 268 -29.93 5.16 -30.23
N TYR A 269 -30.39 3.93 -30.04
CA TYR A 269 -31.79 3.65 -29.74
C TYR A 269 -32.25 4.36 -28.46
N GLN A 270 -31.47 4.27 -27.38
CA GLN A 270 -31.78 4.96 -26.11
C GLN A 270 -31.74 6.49 -26.26
N LEU A 271 -30.86 7.04 -27.08
CA LEU A 271 -30.85 8.45 -27.45
C LEU A 271 -32.15 8.85 -28.18
N ALA A 272 -32.54 8.07 -29.18
CA ALA A 272 -33.77 8.37 -29.95
C ALA A 272 -34.99 8.40 -29.01
N THR A 273 -35.13 7.42 -28.13
CA THR A 273 -36.23 7.38 -27.15
C THR A 273 -36.18 8.50 -26.12
N SER A 274 -34.97 8.91 -25.71
CA SER A 274 -34.78 10.02 -24.76
C SER A 274 -35.16 11.38 -25.42
N TYR A 275 -34.77 11.59 -26.68
CA TYR A 275 -35.18 12.78 -27.45
C TYR A 275 -36.69 12.79 -27.68
N GLU A 276 -37.30 11.65 -28.01
CA GLU A 276 -38.75 11.52 -28.13
C GLU A 276 -39.46 11.89 -26.82
N ALA A 277 -38.96 11.46 -25.67
CA ALA A 277 -39.51 11.82 -24.36
C ALA A 277 -39.45 13.33 -24.06
N LEU A 278 -38.50 14.05 -24.68
CA LEU A 278 -38.40 15.52 -24.61
C LEU A 278 -39.16 16.23 -25.76
N ASN A 279 -39.88 15.49 -26.59
CA ASN A 279 -40.54 16.00 -27.80
C ASN A 279 -39.60 16.63 -28.83
N ASP A 280 -38.30 16.28 -28.78
CA ASP A 280 -37.30 16.67 -29.79
C ASP A 280 -37.35 15.69 -30.97
N LYS A 281 -38.31 15.92 -31.84
CA LYS A 281 -38.61 15.04 -32.97
C LYS A 281 -37.45 14.94 -33.97
N ASP A 282 -36.75 16.04 -34.21
CA ASP A 282 -35.71 16.08 -35.23
C ASP A 282 -34.51 15.21 -34.82
N ASN A 283 -34.07 15.33 -33.58
CA ASN A 283 -32.99 14.48 -33.02
C ASN A 283 -33.45 13.03 -32.83
N ALA A 284 -34.71 12.78 -32.43
CA ALA A 284 -35.23 11.42 -32.34
C ALA A 284 -35.18 10.73 -33.73
N CYS A 285 -35.64 11.44 -34.79
CA CYS A 285 -35.58 10.98 -36.20
C CYS A 285 -34.15 10.69 -36.66
N LEU A 286 -33.19 11.58 -36.30
CA LEU A 286 -31.77 11.39 -36.64
C LEU A 286 -31.23 10.05 -36.10
N TYR A 287 -31.46 9.77 -34.82
CA TYR A 287 -30.93 8.55 -34.19
C TYR A 287 -31.71 7.29 -34.59
N TYR A 288 -33.03 7.34 -34.83
CA TYR A 288 -33.76 6.20 -35.39
C TYR A 288 -33.27 5.86 -36.81
N LYS A 289 -33.02 6.86 -37.67
CA LYS A 289 -32.43 6.61 -38.99
C LYS A 289 -31.06 5.97 -38.92
N ALA A 290 -30.24 6.35 -37.93
CA ALA A 290 -28.88 5.81 -37.73
C ALA A 290 -28.83 4.32 -37.36
N ILE A 291 -29.94 3.71 -36.95
CA ILE A 291 -30.03 2.29 -36.55
C ILE A 291 -30.88 1.44 -37.50
N LEU A 292 -31.35 1.98 -38.62
CA LEU A 292 -32.17 1.24 -39.59
C LEU A 292 -31.48 -0.01 -40.18
N ASN A 293 -30.16 -0.02 -40.24
CA ASN A 293 -29.39 -1.14 -40.76
C ASN A 293 -29.16 -2.24 -39.72
N ASN A 294 -29.50 -1.98 -38.46
CA ASN A 294 -29.35 -2.98 -37.41
C ASN A 294 -30.60 -3.90 -37.35
N PRO A 295 -30.48 -5.20 -37.60
CA PRO A 295 -31.62 -6.11 -37.63
C PRO A 295 -32.50 -6.09 -36.38
N GLN A 296 -31.90 -5.86 -35.22
CA GLN A 296 -32.58 -5.83 -33.92
C GLN A 296 -33.53 -4.62 -33.79
N PHE A 297 -33.17 -3.48 -34.36
CA PHE A 297 -33.91 -2.24 -34.18
C PHE A 297 -34.69 -1.81 -35.43
N LYS A 298 -34.41 -2.42 -36.58
CA LYS A 298 -34.88 -2.00 -37.90
C LYS A 298 -36.39 -1.79 -37.96
N GLU A 299 -37.18 -2.79 -37.59
CA GLU A 299 -38.65 -2.73 -37.73
C GLU A 299 -39.25 -1.67 -36.80
N TYR A 300 -38.73 -1.58 -35.58
CA TYR A 300 -39.15 -0.56 -34.61
C TYR A 300 -38.79 0.85 -35.06
N ALA A 301 -37.55 1.05 -35.49
CA ALA A 301 -37.09 2.34 -35.97
C ALA A 301 -37.87 2.79 -37.20
N LYS A 302 -38.13 1.87 -38.14
CA LYS A 302 -38.95 2.15 -39.35
C LYS A 302 -40.36 2.59 -38.96
N HIS A 303 -41.03 1.87 -38.05
CA HIS A 303 -42.34 2.23 -37.55
C HIS A 303 -42.38 3.64 -36.93
N LYS A 304 -41.40 3.96 -36.07
CA LYS A 304 -41.28 5.28 -35.49
C LYS A 304 -41.09 6.39 -36.52
N ILE A 305 -40.21 6.18 -37.50
CA ILE A 305 -39.90 7.14 -38.56
C ILE A 305 -41.12 7.42 -39.42
N GLU A 306 -41.80 6.36 -39.90
CA GLU A 306 -42.84 6.49 -40.93
C GLU A 306 -44.21 6.81 -40.34
N ASN A 307 -44.59 6.18 -39.21
CA ASN A 307 -45.95 6.21 -38.70
C ASN A 307 -46.16 7.19 -37.53
N GLU A 308 -45.24 7.21 -36.57
CA GLU A 308 -45.43 8.02 -35.37
C GLU A 308 -44.82 9.42 -35.52
N LEU A 309 -43.52 9.49 -35.82
CA LEU A 309 -42.81 10.76 -35.89
C LEU A 309 -42.94 11.43 -37.27
N LYS A 310 -43.24 10.67 -38.32
CA LYS A 310 -43.33 11.17 -39.72
C LYS A 310 -42.08 11.99 -40.06
N CYS A 311 -40.92 11.36 -39.92
CA CYS A 311 -39.62 12.01 -40.15
C CYS A 311 -39.46 12.42 -41.62
N LYS A 312 -38.96 13.62 -41.86
CA LYS A 312 -38.63 14.10 -43.20
C LYS A 312 -37.34 13.50 -43.74
#